data_9483dc0e0b03315cf1b91f31d4e8329e
#
_entry.id   9483dc0e0b03315cf1b91f31d4e8329e
#
_cell.length_a   1.000
_cell.length_b   1.000
_cell.length_c   1.000
_cell.angle_alpha   90.00
_cell.angle_beta   90.00
_cell.angle_gamma   90.00
#
_symmetry.space_group_name_H-M   'P 1'
#
loop_
_entity.id
_entity.type
_entity.pdbx_description
1 polymer ?
#
loop_
_entity_poly.entity_id
_entity_poly.type
_entity_poly.pdbx_seq_one_letter_code
_entity_poly.pdbx_strand_id
1 'polypeptide(L)'
;MSVIGDLDNTESAARGLQAPRQVAELYISSQPARKTSQISSQPASKRSKRTVRKSALTTKTRVAVHKRSPMEQSDLMGVVRRPLSPDAKIEVPASWDEYEYAQELLDTEGNKFPRLCYDSTRQIAIVVAAPTPLHGDMVGELVGSLANSCNEILLRGGISADIRRRVSQATDITKHRRAGRGLTIRDWDGALRYLVNYDEEKKLMVAFEVGMSQSYRSLQEAISWCVCALHCRLGIAMCLNESPRGAKSDVQYYANEEEAAAAIQQATNELRLQLRQNPFGPLVRNGVTWFGTLEKVVIETFRCEEANRPPGTLLYPTRSFVVIRDGQSGAEDIPPNLEEVVLGDCVPSHVLSGHEILATPVDFFQKSWIEAKISSAILETAVERIENKCLISESTGC
;
A
#
# COMPACT_ATOMS: atom_id res chain seq x y z
N MET A 1 -51.15 -34.86 43.56
CA MET A 1 -51.03 -35.99 42.64
C MET A 1 -49.91 -35.60 41.72
N SER A 2 -48.62 -35.79 42.06
CA SER A 2 -47.77 -37.00 41.97
C SER A 2 -47.90 -37.70 40.62
N VAL A 3 -46.89 -37.52 39.76
CA VAL A 3 -46.15 -38.65 39.20
C VAL A 3 -44.76 -38.14 38.78
N ILE A 4 -43.80 -38.72 39.39
CA ILE A 4 -42.36 -38.82 39.19
C ILE A 4 -42.13 -39.76 38.00
N GLY A 5 -41.18 -39.47 37.16
CA GLY A 5 -40.70 -40.38 36.13
C GLY A 5 -39.18 -40.13 35.88
N ASP A 6 -38.43 -41.09 36.33
CA ASP A 6 -36.97 -41.21 36.37
C ASP A 6 -36.31 -41.37 35.00
N LEU A 7 -35.04 -40.90 34.94
CA LEU A 7 -33.82 -41.51 34.42
C LEU A 7 -33.80 -42.10 33.00
N ASP A 8 -32.94 -41.61 32.17
CA ASP A 8 -31.86 -42.50 31.69
C ASP A 8 -30.61 -41.76 31.24
N ASN A 9 -29.54 -42.26 31.74
CA ASN A 9 -28.14 -42.03 31.47
C ASN A 9 -27.79 -42.56 30.08
N THR A 10 -27.14 -41.77 29.22
CA THR A 10 -26.26 -42.33 28.20
C THR A 10 -24.99 -41.50 28.08
N GLU A 11 -23.91 -42.06 28.62
CA GLU A 11 -22.52 -41.79 28.25
C GLU A 11 -22.37 -41.88 26.74
N SER A 12 -21.76 -40.89 26.14
CA SER A 12 -21.21 -41.00 24.78
C SER A 12 -19.89 -40.25 24.66
N ALA A 13 -18.87 -41.04 24.83
CA ALA A 13 -17.58 -41.02 24.15
C ALA A 13 -17.05 -39.67 23.62
N ALA A 14 -16.10 -39.14 24.35
CA ALA A 14 -15.07 -38.24 23.86
C ALA A 14 -14.30 -38.90 22.66
N ARG A 15 -14.55 -38.46 21.43
CA ARG A 15 -13.66 -38.69 20.30
C ARG A 15 -12.80 -37.44 20.12
N GLY A 16 -11.52 -37.58 20.46
CA GLY A 16 -10.48 -36.61 20.19
C GLY A 16 -10.39 -36.30 18.68
N LEU A 17 -10.63 -35.06 18.35
CA LEU A 17 -10.26 -34.53 17.05
C LEU A 17 -8.79 -34.09 17.13
N GLN A 18 -7.92 -34.97 16.62
CA GLN A 18 -6.54 -34.62 16.30
C GLN A 18 -6.56 -33.50 15.25
N ALA A 19 -5.96 -32.37 15.57
CA ALA A 19 -5.65 -31.34 14.63
C ALA A 19 -4.69 -31.85 13.54
N PRO A 20 -4.89 -31.53 12.27
CA PRO A 20 -3.91 -31.83 11.23
C PRO A 20 -2.70 -30.88 11.38
N ARG A 21 -1.63 -31.38 12.00
CA ARG A 21 -0.27 -30.89 11.75
C ARG A 21 0.13 -31.39 10.38
N GLN A 22 0.35 -30.46 9.43
CA GLN A 22 1.16 -30.55 8.23
C GLN A 22 0.56 -29.69 7.11
N VAL A 23 0.80 -28.39 7.11
CA VAL A 23 0.96 -27.56 5.90
C VAL A 23 1.78 -26.33 6.32
N ALA A 24 3.05 -26.53 6.57
CA ALA A 24 3.98 -25.42 6.82
C ALA A 24 5.39 -25.74 6.30
N GLU A 25 5.46 -26.37 5.12
CA GLU A 25 6.75 -26.54 4.41
C GLU A 25 6.49 -26.65 2.92
N LEU A 26 6.19 -25.56 2.23
CA LEU A 26 6.26 -25.47 0.77
C LEU A 26 6.15 -24.02 0.27
N TYR A 27 6.94 -23.10 0.83
CA TYR A 27 7.12 -21.78 0.21
C TYR A 27 8.55 -21.25 0.45
N ILE A 28 9.55 -22.05 0.03
CA ILE A 28 10.89 -21.52 -0.24
C ILE A 28 11.36 -22.13 -1.55
N SER A 29 11.65 -21.28 -2.51
CA SER A 29 12.35 -21.54 -3.76
C SER A 29 11.53 -21.41 -5.04
N SER A 30 11.49 -20.21 -5.56
CA SER A 30 11.63 -19.97 -7.01
C SER A 30 11.97 -18.51 -7.28
N GLN A 31 13.24 -18.14 -7.06
CA GLN A 31 13.80 -16.99 -7.76
C GLN A 31 14.23 -17.44 -9.15
N PRO A 32 13.82 -16.77 -10.23
CA PRO A 32 14.32 -17.08 -11.55
C PRO A 32 15.76 -16.59 -11.70
N ALA A 33 16.65 -17.50 -12.11
CA ALA A 33 18.04 -17.22 -12.42
C ALA A 33 18.18 -16.09 -13.44
N ARG A 34 18.91 -15.03 -13.07
CA ARG A 34 19.38 -13.99 -13.98
C ARG A 34 20.28 -14.62 -15.03
N LYS A 35 19.86 -14.61 -16.29
CA LYS A 35 20.72 -14.90 -17.42
C LYS A 35 21.70 -13.74 -17.61
N THR A 36 22.96 -13.99 -17.29
CA THR A 36 24.09 -13.16 -17.69
C THR A 36 24.28 -13.28 -19.19
N SER A 37 23.96 -12.24 -19.94
CA SER A 37 24.35 -12.10 -21.33
C SER A 37 25.83 -11.71 -21.41
N GLN A 38 26.63 -12.60 -21.98
CA GLN A 38 28.01 -12.34 -22.38
C GLN A 38 28.06 -11.23 -23.41
N ILE A 39 28.75 -10.15 -23.09
CA ILE A 39 29.12 -9.12 -24.06
C ILE A 39 30.48 -9.47 -24.62
N SER A 40 30.46 -9.73 -25.91
CA SER A 40 31.59 -9.97 -26.81
C SER A 40 32.59 -8.81 -26.79
N SER A 41 33.86 -9.15 -26.60
CA SER A 41 35.03 -8.29 -26.77
C SER A 41 35.26 -7.97 -28.23
N GLN A 42 35.45 -6.71 -28.57
CA GLN A 42 36.12 -6.29 -29.80
C GLN A 42 37.27 -5.28 -29.52
N PRO A 43 38.27 -5.18 -30.41
CA PRO A 43 39.67 -4.97 -30.00
C PRO A 43 40.13 -3.50 -30.11
N ALA A 44 41.24 -3.27 -29.43
CA ALA A 44 42.01 -2.04 -29.32
C ALA A 44 42.30 -1.30 -30.61
N SER A 45 42.11 0.03 -30.64
CA SER A 45 42.65 0.96 -31.62
C SER A 45 43.61 1.96 -30.99
N LYS A 46 44.80 1.85 -31.46
CA LYS A 46 46.01 2.69 -31.51
C LYS A 46 46.06 4.01 -30.71
N ARG A 47 47.02 4.00 -29.78
CA ARG A 47 47.67 5.14 -29.12
C ARG A 47 48.25 6.16 -30.13
N SER A 48 47.80 7.43 -30.03
CA SER A 48 48.54 8.58 -30.54
C SER A 48 49.15 9.35 -29.35
N LYS A 49 50.46 9.44 -29.32
CA LYS A 49 51.24 10.24 -28.35
C LYS A 49 51.07 11.73 -28.74
N ARG A 50 50.50 12.54 -27.85
CA ARG A 50 50.53 13.99 -27.99
C ARG A 50 51.18 14.63 -26.78
N THR A 51 52.24 15.36 -27.10
CA THR A 51 53.18 16.06 -26.24
C THR A 51 52.47 17.08 -25.32
N VAL A 52 52.75 17.00 -24.04
CA VAL A 52 52.26 17.94 -23.01
C VAL A 52 53.15 19.17 -23.00
N ARG A 53 52.60 20.32 -23.42
CA ARG A 53 53.16 21.63 -23.09
C ARG A 53 52.54 22.09 -21.77
N LYS A 54 53.34 22.22 -20.72
CA LYS A 54 52.98 22.86 -19.45
C LYS A 54 52.89 24.38 -19.69
N SER A 55 51.70 24.94 -19.62
CA SER A 55 51.50 26.37 -19.39
C SER A 55 50.71 26.49 -18.08
N ALA A 56 51.37 27.05 -17.07
CA ALA A 56 50.74 27.42 -15.83
C ALA A 56 49.76 28.59 -16.09
N LEU A 57 48.47 28.31 -16.11
CA LEU A 57 47.42 29.33 -16.00
C LEU A 57 46.72 29.14 -14.65
N THR A 58 46.95 30.09 -13.78
CA THR A 58 46.22 30.25 -12.50
C THR A 58 44.78 30.64 -12.84
N THR A 59 43.93 29.66 -13.06
CA THR A 59 42.50 29.88 -13.28
C THR A 59 41.85 30.04 -11.91
N LYS A 60 41.56 31.27 -11.49
CA LYS A 60 40.59 31.54 -10.43
C LYS A 60 39.26 30.95 -10.89
N THR A 61 38.91 29.78 -10.39
CA THR A 61 37.59 29.18 -10.60
C THR A 61 36.57 30.06 -9.89
N ARG A 62 35.97 31.01 -10.62
CA ARG A 62 34.71 31.61 -10.19
C ARG A 62 33.70 30.48 -10.20
N VAL A 63 33.33 30.04 -9.00
CA VAL A 63 32.14 29.21 -8.81
C VAL A 63 30.97 30.05 -9.36
N ALA A 64 30.54 29.73 -10.57
CA ALA A 64 29.33 30.30 -11.14
C ALA A 64 28.19 29.82 -10.23
N VAL A 65 27.64 30.72 -9.43
CA VAL A 65 26.38 30.48 -8.73
C VAL A 65 25.34 30.37 -9.86
N HIS A 66 25.04 29.15 -10.28
CA HIS A 66 23.93 28.89 -11.18
C HIS A 66 22.67 29.40 -10.47
N LYS A 67 22.10 30.50 -10.98
CA LYS A 67 20.76 30.90 -10.57
C LYS A 67 19.83 29.76 -10.94
N ARG A 68 19.24 29.12 -9.92
CA ARG A 68 18.22 28.08 -10.14
C ARG A 68 17.11 28.65 -11.01
N SER A 69 16.57 27.81 -11.89
CA SER A 69 15.43 28.21 -12.72
C SER A 69 14.21 28.56 -11.84
N PRO A 70 13.25 29.35 -12.32
CA PRO A 70 12.02 29.61 -11.56
C PRO A 70 11.30 28.32 -11.16
N MET A 71 11.33 27.29 -12.01
CA MET A 71 10.76 25.96 -11.74
C MET A 71 11.46 25.26 -10.57
N GLU A 72 12.79 25.34 -10.48
CA GLU A 72 13.56 24.79 -9.35
C GLU A 72 13.28 25.48 -8.00
N GLN A 73 12.68 26.67 -8.03
CA GLN A 73 12.34 27.45 -6.85
C GLN A 73 10.86 27.38 -6.50
N SER A 74 10.06 26.59 -7.23
CA SER A 74 8.63 26.44 -6.93
C SER A 74 8.39 25.76 -5.57
N ASP A 75 7.23 26.04 -4.98
CA ASP A 75 6.81 25.41 -3.73
C ASP A 75 6.73 23.88 -3.87
N LEU A 76 6.30 23.38 -5.02
CA LEU A 76 6.26 21.95 -5.32
C LEU A 76 7.65 21.33 -5.23
N MET A 77 8.67 21.94 -5.85
CA MET A 77 10.04 21.45 -5.76
C MET A 77 10.61 21.52 -4.35
N GLY A 78 10.19 22.52 -3.56
CA GLY A 78 10.51 22.61 -2.13
C GLY A 78 9.97 21.43 -1.32
N VAL A 79 8.79 20.94 -1.67
CA VAL A 79 8.19 19.75 -1.02
C VAL A 79 8.81 18.46 -1.51
N VAL A 80 9.01 18.30 -2.82
CA VAL A 80 9.55 17.06 -3.44
C VAL A 80 10.97 16.74 -2.94
N ARG A 81 11.79 17.76 -2.72
CA ARG A 81 13.20 17.59 -2.31
C ARG A 81 13.41 17.41 -0.81
N ARG A 82 12.41 17.62 0.01
CA ARG A 82 12.54 17.44 1.48
C ARG A 82 12.18 16.02 1.88
N PRO A 83 12.77 15.50 2.96
CA PRO A 83 12.31 14.25 3.57
C PRO A 83 10.84 14.40 4.00
N LEU A 84 10.02 13.44 3.60
CA LEU A 84 8.61 13.36 3.96
C LEU A 84 8.41 12.30 5.03
N SER A 85 7.49 12.55 5.94
CA SER A 85 7.03 11.50 6.85
C SER A 85 6.34 10.40 6.04
N PRO A 86 6.54 9.12 6.36
CA PRO A 86 5.82 8.03 5.71
C PRO A 86 4.29 8.27 5.71
N ASP A 87 3.61 7.78 4.69
CA ASP A 87 2.18 7.97 4.42
C ASP A 87 1.71 9.43 4.28
N ALA A 88 2.61 10.41 4.22
CA ALA A 88 2.21 11.81 4.02
C ALA A 88 1.62 12.01 2.62
N LYS A 89 0.48 12.72 2.56
CA LYS A 89 -0.08 13.28 1.32
C LYS A 89 -0.12 14.81 1.49
N ILE A 90 0.60 15.55 0.65
CA ILE A 90 0.73 17.00 0.75
C ILE A 90 0.20 17.63 -0.53
N GLU A 91 -0.85 18.43 -0.41
CA GLU A 91 -1.39 19.22 -1.52
C GLU A 91 -0.58 20.53 -1.66
N VAL A 92 -0.11 20.81 -2.88
CA VAL A 92 0.68 22.00 -3.20
C VAL A 92 0.04 22.65 -4.43
N PRO A 93 -0.30 23.96 -4.38
CA PRO A 93 -0.67 24.70 -5.58
C PRO A 93 0.45 24.60 -6.60
N ALA A 94 0.14 24.19 -7.82
CA ALA A 94 1.12 24.00 -8.88
C ALA A 94 0.45 24.14 -10.26
N SER A 95 1.17 24.74 -11.19
CA SER A 95 0.81 24.70 -12.62
C SER A 95 1.13 23.32 -13.21
N TRP A 96 0.60 23.06 -14.42
CA TRP A 96 0.94 21.84 -15.15
C TRP A 96 2.45 21.76 -15.46
N ASP A 97 3.07 22.85 -15.83
CA ASP A 97 4.49 22.89 -16.18
C ASP A 97 5.38 22.59 -14.96
N GLU A 98 5.00 23.09 -13.77
CA GLU A 98 5.70 22.76 -12.51
C GLU A 98 5.55 21.29 -12.15
N TYR A 99 4.35 20.72 -12.33
CA TYR A 99 4.12 19.29 -12.12
C TYR A 99 4.96 18.44 -13.08
N GLU A 100 4.92 18.75 -14.39
CA GLU A 100 5.66 18.02 -15.42
C GLU A 100 7.17 18.06 -15.15
N TYR A 101 7.70 19.23 -14.81
CA TYR A 101 9.10 19.39 -14.44
C TYR A 101 9.49 18.55 -13.22
N ALA A 102 8.66 18.56 -12.17
CA ALA A 102 8.91 17.77 -10.96
C ALA A 102 8.84 16.26 -11.23
N GLN A 103 7.90 15.82 -12.09
CA GLN A 103 7.76 14.43 -12.49
C GLN A 103 8.97 13.95 -13.30
N GLU A 104 9.43 14.73 -14.28
CA GLU A 104 10.63 14.42 -15.08
C GLU A 104 11.88 14.29 -14.20
N LEU A 105 11.99 15.13 -13.17
CA LEU A 105 13.11 15.05 -12.24
C LEU A 105 13.07 13.73 -11.45
N LEU A 106 11.93 13.37 -10.89
CA LEU A 106 11.77 12.11 -10.13
C LEU A 106 12.03 10.88 -11.01
N ASP A 107 11.54 10.90 -12.24
CA ASP A 107 11.77 9.82 -13.20
C ASP A 107 13.25 9.70 -13.56
N THR A 108 13.96 10.82 -13.68
CA THR A 108 15.40 10.86 -13.97
C THR A 108 16.23 10.34 -12.80
N GLU A 109 15.84 10.66 -11.59
CA GLU A 109 16.51 10.19 -10.37
C GLU A 109 16.23 8.69 -10.08
N GLY A 110 15.20 8.13 -10.73
CA GLY A 110 14.80 6.72 -10.57
C GLY A 110 14.20 6.40 -9.20
N ASN A 111 13.79 7.42 -8.46
CA ASN A 111 13.18 7.26 -7.15
C ASN A 111 11.73 6.79 -7.29
N LYS A 112 11.36 5.73 -6.56
CA LYS A 112 9.97 5.27 -6.51
C LYS A 112 9.07 6.26 -5.75
N PHE A 113 9.61 6.96 -4.77
CA PHE A 113 8.93 7.94 -3.93
C PHE A 113 9.78 9.22 -3.75
N PRO A 114 9.15 10.40 -3.51
CA PRO A 114 7.69 10.59 -3.51
C PRO A 114 7.07 10.38 -4.89
N ARG A 115 5.78 10.04 -4.95
CA ARG A 115 4.99 10.03 -6.18
C ARG A 115 4.21 11.32 -6.30
N LEU A 116 3.88 11.69 -7.54
CA LEU A 116 3.12 12.90 -7.83
C LEU A 116 1.79 12.56 -8.50
N CYS A 117 0.72 13.14 -7.95
CA CYS A 117 -0.59 13.21 -8.58
C CYS A 117 -0.89 14.66 -8.97
N TYR A 118 -1.81 14.89 -9.90
CA TYR A 118 -2.18 16.23 -10.35
C TYR A 118 -3.68 16.36 -10.57
N ASP A 119 -4.23 17.47 -10.11
CA ASP A 119 -5.60 17.87 -10.37
C ASP A 119 -5.59 19.21 -11.11
N SER A 120 -5.74 19.18 -12.43
CA SER A 120 -5.73 20.37 -13.27
C SER A 120 -6.92 21.30 -13.05
N THR A 121 -8.04 20.77 -12.51
CA THR A 121 -9.22 21.59 -12.20
C THR A 121 -8.97 22.50 -11.02
N ARG A 122 -8.25 21.99 -10.03
CA ARG A 122 -7.86 22.71 -8.81
C ARG A 122 -6.49 23.38 -8.94
N GLN A 123 -5.71 23.04 -9.98
CA GLN A 123 -4.29 23.41 -10.14
C GLN A 123 -3.46 23.03 -8.91
N ILE A 124 -3.56 21.76 -8.50
CA ILE A 124 -2.90 21.22 -7.32
C ILE A 124 -2.11 19.97 -7.72
N ALA A 125 -0.84 19.94 -7.33
CA ALA A 125 -0.07 18.71 -7.24
C ALA A 125 -0.23 18.09 -5.86
N ILE A 126 -0.32 16.76 -5.81
CA ILE A 126 -0.36 15.99 -4.56
C ILE A 126 0.92 15.18 -4.50
N VAL A 127 1.74 15.45 -3.49
CA VAL A 127 2.99 14.72 -3.23
C VAL A 127 2.69 13.60 -2.25
N VAL A 128 2.94 12.36 -2.66
CA VAL A 128 2.65 11.15 -1.90
C VAL A 128 3.95 10.50 -1.44
N ALA A 129 4.17 10.45 -0.14
CA ALA A 129 5.34 9.81 0.46
C ALA A 129 5.30 8.28 0.35
N ALA A 130 6.42 7.63 0.68
CA ALA A 130 6.47 6.17 0.81
C ALA A 130 5.46 5.68 1.86
N PRO A 131 4.74 4.57 1.62
CA PRO A 131 3.86 3.98 2.60
C PRO A 131 4.66 3.31 3.73
N THR A 132 4.07 3.27 4.93
CA THR A 132 4.57 2.43 6.02
C THR A 132 4.31 0.94 5.72
N PRO A 133 5.02 -0.01 6.40
CA PRO A 133 4.71 -1.43 6.32
C PRO A 133 3.23 -1.73 6.62
N LEU A 134 2.65 -1.12 7.65
CA LEU A 134 1.23 -1.31 7.98
C LEU A 134 0.30 -0.92 6.82
N HIS A 135 0.56 0.20 6.15
CA HIS A 135 -0.22 0.61 4.98
C HIS A 135 -0.04 -0.41 3.83
N GLY A 136 1.21 -0.71 3.47
CA GLY A 136 1.52 -1.60 2.35
C GLY A 136 0.96 -3.01 2.53
N ASP A 137 1.10 -3.57 3.73
CA ASP A 137 0.60 -4.90 4.06
C ASP A 137 -0.92 -4.98 3.99
N MET A 138 -1.63 -3.95 4.48
CA MET A 138 -3.09 -3.94 4.40
C MET A 138 -3.59 -3.85 2.96
N VAL A 139 -2.93 -3.06 2.10
CA VAL A 139 -3.25 -3.04 0.67
C VAL A 139 -3.03 -4.42 0.05
N GLY A 140 -1.85 -5.02 0.27
CA GLY A 140 -1.49 -6.33 -0.28
C GLY A 140 -2.47 -7.43 0.16
N GLU A 141 -2.83 -7.44 1.44
CA GLU A 141 -3.74 -8.42 2.02
C GLU A 141 -5.16 -8.31 1.45
N LEU A 142 -5.73 -7.12 1.42
CA LEU A 142 -7.10 -6.92 0.93
C LEU A 142 -7.21 -7.27 -0.56
N VAL A 143 -6.27 -6.80 -1.38
CA VAL A 143 -6.27 -7.06 -2.82
C VAL A 143 -6.03 -8.55 -3.10
N GLY A 144 -5.06 -9.15 -2.39
CA GLY A 144 -4.69 -10.55 -2.53
C GLY A 144 -5.83 -11.49 -2.14
N SER A 145 -6.45 -11.26 -0.98
CA SER A 145 -7.58 -12.06 -0.50
C SER A 145 -8.77 -11.99 -1.44
N LEU A 146 -9.12 -10.79 -1.94
CA LEU A 146 -10.20 -10.65 -2.91
C LEU A 146 -9.90 -11.40 -4.22
N ALA A 147 -8.69 -11.25 -4.76
CA ALA A 147 -8.29 -11.92 -5.99
C ALA A 147 -8.32 -13.45 -5.86
N ASN A 148 -7.84 -13.98 -4.74
CA ASN A 148 -7.82 -15.41 -4.46
C ASN A 148 -9.25 -15.96 -4.33
N SER A 149 -10.12 -15.30 -3.55
CA SER A 149 -11.52 -15.71 -3.40
C SER A 149 -12.28 -15.68 -4.72
N CYS A 150 -12.08 -14.64 -5.53
CA CYS A 150 -12.64 -14.60 -6.90
C CYS A 150 -12.17 -15.78 -7.75
N ASN A 151 -10.88 -16.09 -7.76
CA ASN A 151 -10.32 -17.20 -8.53
C ASN A 151 -10.87 -18.56 -8.06
N GLU A 152 -11.06 -18.76 -6.77
CA GLU A 152 -11.67 -19.98 -6.23
C GLU A 152 -13.13 -20.16 -6.67
N ILE A 153 -13.94 -19.08 -6.62
CA ILE A 153 -15.33 -19.12 -7.08
C ILE A 153 -15.40 -19.46 -8.58
N LEU A 154 -14.57 -18.79 -9.38
CA LEU A 154 -14.48 -19.06 -10.82
C LEU A 154 -14.05 -20.51 -11.12
N LEU A 155 -13.12 -21.04 -10.34
CA LEU A 155 -12.67 -22.44 -10.47
C LEU A 155 -13.79 -23.42 -10.12
N ARG A 156 -14.47 -23.23 -9.00
CA ARG A 156 -15.60 -24.08 -8.56
C ARG A 156 -16.78 -23.99 -9.53
N GLY A 157 -16.99 -22.83 -10.15
CA GLY A 157 -17.99 -22.63 -11.19
C GLY A 157 -17.63 -23.21 -12.57
N GLY A 158 -16.50 -23.90 -12.71
CA GLY A 158 -16.07 -24.53 -13.98
C GLY A 158 -15.61 -23.52 -15.03
N ILE A 159 -15.33 -22.27 -14.65
CA ILE A 159 -14.90 -21.23 -15.58
C ILE A 159 -13.50 -21.53 -16.12
N SER A 160 -13.31 -21.33 -17.42
CA SER A 160 -12.07 -21.65 -18.11
C SER A 160 -10.84 -20.96 -17.48
N ALA A 161 -9.69 -21.61 -17.56
CA ALA A 161 -8.43 -21.06 -17.06
C ALA A 161 -8.05 -19.75 -17.76
N ASP A 162 -8.44 -19.55 -19.02
CA ASP A 162 -8.21 -18.33 -19.77
C ASP A 162 -8.92 -17.13 -19.11
N ILE A 163 -10.20 -17.25 -18.81
CA ILE A 163 -10.99 -16.20 -18.12
C ILE A 163 -10.40 -15.92 -16.74
N ARG A 164 -10.04 -16.96 -15.98
CA ARG A 164 -9.47 -16.80 -14.64
C ARG A 164 -8.13 -16.05 -14.65
N ARG A 165 -7.26 -16.29 -15.61
CA ARG A 165 -5.97 -15.61 -15.78
C ARG A 165 -6.12 -14.13 -16.13
N ARG A 166 -7.28 -13.70 -16.61
CA ARG A 166 -7.57 -12.29 -16.90
C ARG A 166 -7.90 -11.46 -15.66
N VAL A 167 -8.25 -12.10 -14.55
CA VAL A 167 -8.37 -11.42 -13.25
C VAL A 167 -6.97 -11.18 -12.70
N SER A 168 -6.60 -9.95 -12.48
CA SER A 168 -5.26 -9.58 -12.02
C SER A 168 -5.32 -8.54 -10.91
N GLN A 169 -4.50 -8.76 -9.90
CA GLN A 169 -4.25 -7.78 -8.84
C GLN A 169 -3.16 -6.79 -9.26
N ALA A 170 -3.20 -5.60 -8.72
CA ALA A 170 -2.14 -4.62 -8.84
C ALA A 170 -2.12 -3.70 -7.63
N THR A 171 -0.94 -3.25 -7.26
CA THR A 171 -0.68 -2.24 -6.24
C THR A 171 -0.01 -1.04 -6.89
N ASP A 172 -0.06 0.11 -6.25
CA ASP A 172 0.61 1.33 -6.71
C ASP A 172 0.23 1.70 -8.17
N ILE A 173 -1.05 2.01 -8.39
CA ILE A 173 -1.57 2.23 -9.74
C ILE A 173 -1.72 3.71 -10.01
N THR A 174 -1.10 4.19 -11.10
CA THR A 174 -1.30 5.53 -11.63
C THR A 174 -2.26 5.49 -12.82
N LYS A 175 -3.24 6.36 -12.84
CA LYS A 175 -4.14 6.56 -13.98
C LYS A 175 -4.31 8.04 -14.31
N HIS A 176 -4.47 8.26 -15.60
CA HIS A 176 -4.69 9.56 -16.20
C HIS A 176 -6.12 9.64 -16.70
N ARG A 177 -6.84 10.69 -16.36
CA ARG A 177 -8.15 10.99 -16.94
C ARG A 177 -8.20 12.42 -17.45
N ARG A 178 -8.59 12.56 -18.70
CA ARG A 178 -8.96 13.86 -19.28
C ARG A 178 -10.45 14.11 -19.05
N ALA A 179 -10.78 15.22 -18.42
CA ALA A 179 -12.16 15.68 -18.25
C ALA A 179 -12.27 17.09 -18.83
N GLY A 180 -12.93 17.22 -19.96
CA GLY A 180 -12.97 18.49 -20.71
C GLY A 180 -11.57 18.96 -21.13
N ARG A 181 -11.17 20.17 -20.67
CA ARG A 181 -9.82 20.70 -20.90
C ARG A 181 -8.82 20.31 -19.80
N GLY A 182 -9.29 19.62 -18.75
CA GLY A 182 -8.45 19.25 -17.62
C GLY A 182 -7.88 17.84 -17.75
N LEU A 183 -6.75 17.62 -17.10
CA LEU A 183 -6.12 16.32 -16.91
C LEU A 183 -6.00 16.08 -15.41
N THR A 184 -6.56 14.96 -14.91
CA THR A 184 -6.38 14.52 -13.55
C THR A 184 -5.56 13.25 -13.55
N ILE A 185 -4.47 13.26 -12.80
CA ILE A 185 -3.59 12.13 -12.58
C ILE A 185 -3.73 11.76 -11.11
N ARG A 186 -4.08 10.52 -10.82
CA ARG A 186 -4.17 10.01 -9.46
C ARG A 186 -3.56 8.63 -9.35
N ASP A 187 -2.90 8.42 -8.21
CA ASP A 187 -2.48 7.12 -7.75
C ASP A 187 -3.49 6.62 -6.73
N TRP A 188 -3.67 5.32 -6.68
CA TRP A 188 -4.32 4.62 -5.59
C TRP A 188 -3.57 3.35 -5.22
N ASP A 189 -3.85 2.87 -4.02
CA ASP A 189 -3.00 1.88 -3.38
C ASP A 189 -3.12 0.51 -4.01
N GLY A 190 -4.35 0.08 -4.35
CA GLY A 190 -4.54 -1.24 -4.92
C GLY A 190 -5.76 -1.38 -5.81
N ALA A 191 -5.79 -2.41 -6.64
CA ALA A 191 -6.92 -2.71 -7.50
C ALA A 191 -7.03 -4.19 -7.89
N LEU A 192 -8.26 -4.61 -8.10
CA LEU A 192 -8.57 -5.77 -8.91
C LEU A 192 -8.94 -5.32 -10.32
N ARG A 193 -8.30 -5.88 -11.33
CA ARG A 193 -8.47 -5.54 -12.73
C ARG A 193 -8.82 -6.76 -13.55
N TYR A 194 -9.56 -6.54 -14.63
CA TYR A 194 -9.87 -7.57 -15.63
C TYR A 194 -9.26 -7.21 -16.99
N LEU A 195 -8.48 -8.12 -17.56
CA LEU A 195 -7.89 -7.98 -18.88
C LEU A 195 -8.92 -8.40 -19.93
N VAL A 196 -9.51 -7.45 -20.64
CA VAL A 196 -10.56 -7.73 -21.65
C VAL A 196 -9.95 -8.50 -22.83
N ASN A 197 -8.88 -7.96 -23.43
CA ASN A 197 -8.06 -8.62 -24.43
C ASN A 197 -6.58 -8.48 -24.05
N TYR A 198 -5.72 -9.38 -24.54
CA TYR A 198 -4.30 -9.39 -24.17
C TYR A 198 -3.55 -8.10 -24.55
N ASP A 199 -4.03 -7.38 -25.58
CA ASP A 199 -3.43 -6.13 -26.08
C ASP A 199 -4.19 -4.87 -25.62
N GLU A 200 -5.25 -5.01 -24.82
CA GLU A 200 -6.09 -3.90 -24.36
C GLU A 200 -5.79 -3.44 -22.96
N GLU A 201 -6.26 -2.25 -22.65
CA GLU A 201 -6.18 -1.68 -21.30
C GLU A 201 -6.98 -2.55 -20.31
N LYS A 202 -6.37 -2.84 -19.16
CA LYS A 202 -7.04 -3.57 -18.09
C LYS A 202 -8.17 -2.74 -17.50
N LYS A 203 -9.38 -3.28 -17.51
CA LYS A 203 -10.54 -2.66 -16.88
C LYS A 203 -10.40 -2.71 -15.36
N LEU A 204 -10.54 -1.55 -14.72
CA LEU A 204 -10.61 -1.46 -13.27
C LEU A 204 -11.96 -2.02 -12.80
N MET A 205 -11.93 -3.00 -11.92
CA MET A 205 -13.12 -3.64 -11.37
C MET A 205 -13.37 -3.19 -9.93
N VAL A 206 -12.37 -3.36 -9.05
CA VAL A 206 -12.42 -2.93 -7.65
C VAL A 206 -11.20 -2.07 -7.36
N ALA A 207 -11.40 -0.91 -6.73
CA ALA A 207 -10.33 -0.04 -6.26
C ALA A 207 -10.21 -0.16 -4.73
N PHE A 208 -8.96 -0.10 -4.24
CA PHE A 208 -8.63 -0.12 -2.82
C PHE A 208 -7.84 1.14 -2.45
N GLU A 209 -8.21 1.75 -1.33
CA GLU A 209 -7.49 2.84 -0.69
C GLU A 209 -7.31 2.54 0.79
N VAL A 210 -6.10 2.68 1.28
CA VAL A 210 -5.78 2.55 2.70
C VAL A 210 -5.29 3.90 3.21
N GLY A 211 -6.02 4.50 4.14
CA GLY A 211 -5.68 5.80 4.71
C GLY A 211 -5.09 5.65 6.09
N MET A 212 -3.84 6.06 6.28
CA MET A 212 -3.18 6.05 7.59
C MET A 212 -2.89 7.46 8.11
N SER A 213 -2.45 8.36 7.24
CA SER A 213 -2.07 9.71 7.61
C SER A 213 -2.95 10.80 6.99
N GLN A 214 -3.72 10.45 6.01
CA GLN A 214 -4.61 11.37 5.33
C GLN A 214 -5.92 11.58 6.11
N SER A 215 -6.57 12.72 5.89
CA SER A 215 -7.90 12.91 6.45
C SER A 215 -8.89 11.92 5.84
N TYR A 216 -9.93 11.54 6.61
CA TYR A 216 -11.00 10.68 6.11
C TYR A 216 -11.62 11.24 4.81
N ARG A 217 -11.79 12.56 4.73
CA ARG A 217 -12.29 13.21 3.52
C ARG A 217 -11.40 12.98 2.30
N SER A 218 -10.08 13.07 2.46
CA SER A 218 -9.13 12.81 1.36
C SER A 218 -9.20 11.35 0.88
N LEU A 219 -9.36 10.40 1.80
CA LEU A 219 -9.57 8.99 1.48
C LEU A 219 -10.88 8.78 0.70
N GLN A 220 -11.95 9.41 1.18
CA GLN A 220 -13.27 9.37 0.54
C GLN A 220 -13.26 10.01 -0.85
N GLU A 221 -12.55 11.12 -1.05
CA GLU A 221 -12.37 11.77 -2.35
C GLU A 221 -11.60 10.87 -3.32
N ALA A 222 -10.54 10.18 -2.86
CA ALA A 222 -9.76 9.27 -3.68
C ALA A 222 -10.61 8.10 -4.20
N ILE A 223 -11.30 7.41 -3.30
CA ILE A 223 -12.14 6.26 -3.68
C ILE A 223 -13.34 6.68 -4.54
N SER A 224 -13.96 7.84 -4.23
CA SER A 224 -15.06 8.37 -5.02
C SER A 224 -14.64 8.68 -6.45
N TRP A 225 -13.43 9.20 -6.62
CA TRP A 225 -12.89 9.46 -7.95
C TRP A 225 -12.72 8.16 -8.74
N CYS A 226 -12.21 7.08 -8.14
CA CYS A 226 -12.09 5.78 -8.79
C CYS A 226 -13.46 5.25 -9.24
N VAL A 227 -14.44 5.30 -8.37
CA VAL A 227 -15.79 4.75 -8.64
C VAL A 227 -16.53 5.59 -9.68
N CYS A 228 -16.54 6.92 -9.54
CA CYS A 228 -17.29 7.79 -10.46
C CYS A 228 -16.54 8.09 -11.76
N ALA A 229 -15.21 8.37 -11.66
CA ALA A 229 -14.45 8.86 -12.79
C ALA A 229 -13.90 7.75 -13.69
N LEU A 230 -13.55 6.60 -13.12
CA LEU A 230 -13.03 5.45 -13.88
C LEU A 230 -14.08 4.35 -14.08
N HIS A 231 -15.32 4.60 -13.64
CA HIS A 231 -16.41 3.64 -13.71
C HIS A 231 -16.06 2.29 -13.06
N CYS A 232 -15.29 2.35 -11.96
CA CYS A 232 -15.03 1.21 -11.11
C CYS A 232 -16.33 0.77 -10.44
N ARG A 233 -16.58 -0.53 -10.36
CA ARG A 233 -17.86 -1.04 -9.81
C ARG A 233 -17.95 -0.91 -8.30
N LEU A 234 -16.81 -1.09 -7.64
CA LEU A 234 -16.71 -1.13 -6.19
C LEU A 234 -15.44 -0.42 -5.75
N GLY A 235 -15.56 0.45 -4.78
CA GLY A 235 -14.45 0.99 -4.02
C GLY A 235 -14.43 0.38 -2.62
N ILE A 236 -13.27 0.03 -2.11
CA ILE A 236 -13.07 -0.44 -0.75
C ILE A 236 -12.02 0.46 -0.10
N ALA A 237 -12.38 1.09 1.02
CA ALA A 237 -11.48 1.95 1.77
C ALA A 237 -11.25 1.38 3.17
N MET A 238 -9.99 1.39 3.63
CA MET A 238 -9.64 1.09 5.01
C MET A 238 -8.99 2.31 5.65
N CYS A 239 -9.61 2.84 6.70
CA CYS A 239 -9.09 3.98 7.45
C CYS A 239 -8.43 3.48 8.73
N LEU A 240 -7.13 3.77 8.90
CA LEU A 240 -6.31 3.41 10.05
C LEU A 240 -5.98 4.69 10.83
N ASN A 241 -6.44 4.81 12.07
CA ASN A 241 -6.19 5.97 12.91
C ASN A 241 -5.24 5.63 14.06
N GLU A 242 -3.98 6.04 13.91
CA GLU A 242 -2.93 5.93 14.94
C GLU A 242 -2.88 7.19 15.80
N SER A 243 -2.87 7.07 17.13
CA SER A 243 -2.75 8.19 18.07
C SER A 243 -1.89 7.83 19.30
N PRO A 244 -0.92 8.64 19.71
CA PRO A 244 -0.32 9.72 18.93
C PRO A 244 0.45 9.18 17.74
N ARG A 245 0.53 9.96 16.66
CA ARG A 245 1.20 9.51 15.45
C ARG A 245 2.70 9.77 15.50
N GLY A 246 3.44 8.77 15.05
CA GLY A 246 4.88 8.86 14.80
C GLY A 246 5.74 8.98 16.06
N ALA A 247 6.99 8.60 15.93
CA ALA A 247 7.98 8.73 16.98
C ALA A 247 8.63 10.13 16.94
N LYS A 248 8.58 10.85 18.06
CA LYS A 248 9.41 12.03 18.30
C LYS A 248 10.66 11.55 19.04
N SER A 249 11.71 11.21 18.32
CA SER A 249 12.97 10.74 18.85
C SER A 249 14.12 11.42 18.17
N ASP A 250 15.18 11.64 18.90
CA ASP A 250 16.46 12.08 18.35
C ASP A 250 17.12 10.93 17.58
N VAL A 251 18.00 11.30 16.66
CA VAL A 251 18.82 10.35 15.93
C VAL A 251 19.81 9.70 16.90
N GLN A 252 19.97 8.39 16.82
CA GLN A 252 20.95 7.61 17.58
C GLN A 252 22.12 7.26 16.68
N TYR A 253 23.34 7.53 17.15
CA TYR A 253 24.57 7.23 16.42
C TYR A 253 25.21 5.96 16.97
N TYR A 254 25.65 5.09 16.10
CA TYR A 254 26.32 3.84 16.41
C TYR A 254 27.72 3.84 15.78
N ALA A 255 28.64 3.10 16.39
CA ALA A 255 30.03 3.06 15.93
C ALA A 255 30.16 2.27 14.60
N ASN A 256 29.30 1.30 14.38
CA ASN A 256 29.31 0.44 13.19
C ASN A 256 27.95 -0.21 12.93
N GLU A 257 27.80 -0.90 11.80
CA GLU A 257 26.57 -1.58 11.39
C GLU A 257 26.19 -2.73 12.33
N GLU A 258 27.14 -3.44 12.92
CA GLU A 258 26.85 -4.56 13.83
C GLU A 258 26.22 -4.07 15.12
N GLU A 259 26.71 -2.96 15.67
CA GLU A 259 26.15 -2.35 16.87
C GLU A 259 24.74 -1.81 16.61
N ALA A 260 24.53 -1.14 15.48
CA ALA A 260 23.20 -0.68 15.05
C ALA A 260 22.22 -1.86 14.88
N ALA A 261 22.62 -2.91 14.18
CA ALA A 261 21.81 -4.10 13.97
C ALA A 261 21.45 -4.81 15.28
N ALA A 262 22.41 -4.94 16.21
CA ALA A 262 22.16 -5.52 17.53
C ALA A 262 21.15 -4.69 18.35
N ALA A 263 21.25 -3.37 18.30
CA ALA A 263 20.34 -2.45 18.98
C ALA A 263 18.91 -2.54 18.40
N ILE A 264 18.78 -2.63 17.06
CA ILE A 264 17.50 -2.82 16.35
C ILE A 264 16.89 -4.17 16.71
N GLN A 265 17.69 -5.25 16.70
CA GLN A 265 17.22 -6.59 17.07
C GLN A 265 16.73 -6.65 18.53
N GLN A 266 17.45 -6.02 19.44
CA GLN A 266 17.01 -5.90 20.83
C GLN A 266 15.70 -5.13 20.93
N ALA A 267 15.58 -3.98 20.26
CA ALA A 267 14.35 -3.19 20.20
C ALA A 267 13.17 -4.01 19.68
N THR A 268 13.38 -4.74 18.59
CA THR A 268 12.36 -5.61 17.98
C THR A 268 11.84 -6.65 18.98
N ASN A 269 12.73 -7.28 19.75
CA ASN A 269 12.34 -8.27 20.74
C ASN A 269 11.53 -7.65 21.89
N GLU A 270 11.94 -6.48 22.38
CA GLU A 270 11.24 -5.75 23.44
C GLU A 270 9.83 -5.32 22.99
N LEU A 271 9.71 -4.76 21.78
CA LEU A 271 8.43 -4.33 21.21
C LEU A 271 7.50 -5.52 20.90
N ARG A 272 8.06 -6.65 20.47
CA ARG A 272 7.28 -7.89 20.25
C ARG A 272 6.63 -8.40 21.52
N LEU A 273 7.29 -8.27 22.67
CA LEU A 273 6.71 -8.64 23.95
C LEU A 273 5.54 -7.73 24.34
N GLN A 274 5.66 -6.43 24.09
CA GLN A 274 4.56 -5.49 24.33
C GLN A 274 3.38 -5.77 23.40
N LEU A 275 3.63 -6.08 22.13
CA LEU A 275 2.59 -6.37 21.15
C LEU A 275 1.74 -7.59 21.52
N ARG A 276 2.34 -8.60 22.18
CA ARG A 276 1.58 -9.75 22.69
C ARG A 276 0.56 -9.37 23.75
N GLN A 277 0.79 -8.30 24.50
CA GLN A 277 -0.11 -7.80 25.54
C GLN A 277 -1.11 -6.79 24.95
N ASN A 278 -0.66 -5.97 24.01
CA ASN A 278 -1.42 -4.90 23.37
C ASN A 278 -1.28 -5.00 21.84
N PRO A 279 -2.05 -5.87 21.17
CA PRO A 279 -1.85 -6.19 19.74
C PRO A 279 -2.05 -5.01 18.80
N PHE A 280 -2.65 -3.92 19.27
CA PHE A 280 -2.90 -2.71 18.48
C PHE A 280 -2.17 -1.46 19.03
N GLY A 281 -1.10 -1.67 19.79
CA GLY A 281 -0.28 -0.61 20.39
C GLY A 281 -0.84 -0.11 21.74
N PRO A 282 -0.17 0.87 22.39
CA PRO A 282 1.05 1.50 21.91
C PRO A 282 2.32 0.65 22.08
N LEU A 283 3.34 0.92 21.26
CA LEU A 283 4.67 0.35 21.37
C LEU A 283 5.66 1.42 21.85
N VAL A 284 6.20 1.25 23.06
CA VAL A 284 7.04 2.25 23.71
C VAL A 284 8.39 1.64 24.08
N ARG A 285 9.51 2.36 23.78
CA ARG A 285 10.85 1.97 24.19
C ARG A 285 11.64 3.20 24.62
N ASN A 286 12.30 3.13 25.77
CA ASN A 286 13.09 4.21 26.33
C ASN A 286 12.31 5.54 26.46
N GLY A 287 11.02 5.47 26.81
CA GLY A 287 10.14 6.62 26.93
C GLY A 287 9.68 7.21 25.59
N VAL A 288 10.06 6.62 24.45
CA VAL A 288 9.65 7.03 23.12
C VAL A 288 8.55 6.11 22.62
N THR A 289 7.43 6.68 22.16
CA THR A 289 6.36 5.93 21.49
C THR A 289 6.72 5.76 20.02
N TRP A 290 7.11 4.53 19.63
CA TRP A 290 7.50 4.19 18.26
C TRP A 290 6.31 3.87 17.38
N PHE A 291 5.23 3.39 17.98
CA PHE A 291 3.92 3.27 17.36
C PHE A 291 2.86 3.64 18.41
N GLY A 292 1.90 4.45 18.04
CA GLY A 292 0.80 4.83 18.91
C GLY A 292 -0.24 3.70 19.07
N THR A 293 -1.39 4.02 19.60
CA THR A 293 -2.54 3.11 19.62
C THR A 293 -3.34 3.26 18.34
N LEU A 294 -3.76 2.17 17.73
CA LEU A 294 -4.80 2.22 16.72
C LEU A 294 -6.14 2.48 17.40
N GLU A 295 -6.54 3.76 17.46
CA GLU A 295 -7.80 4.16 18.07
C GLU A 295 -9.00 3.65 17.28
N LYS A 296 -8.87 3.64 15.94
CA LYS A 296 -9.96 3.23 15.06
C LYS A 296 -9.42 2.64 13.77
N VAL A 297 -9.94 1.48 13.41
CA VAL A 297 -9.81 0.91 12.06
C VAL A 297 -11.19 0.65 11.54
N VAL A 298 -11.50 1.23 10.38
CA VAL A 298 -12.80 1.09 9.70
C VAL A 298 -12.56 0.61 8.28
N ILE A 299 -13.36 -0.37 7.85
CA ILE A 299 -13.44 -0.77 6.45
C ILE A 299 -14.79 -0.36 5.89
N GLU A 300 -14.77 0.21 4.70
CA GLU A 300 -15.97 0.78 4.06
C GLU A 300 -16.02 0.40 2.58
N THR A 301 -17.23 0.21 2.08
CA THR A 301 -17.49 -0.03 0.66
C THR A 301 -18.20 1.17 0.04
N PHE A 302 -17.91 1.43 -1.25
CA PHE A 302 -18.45 2.56 -2.00
C PHE A 302 -18.94 2.08 -3.37
N ARG A 303 -20.16 2.49 -3.73
CA ARG A 303 -20.75 2.21 -5.03
C ARG A 303 -21.31 3.47 -5.65
N CYS A 304 -21.31 3.54 -6.96
CA CYS A 304 -22.04 4.56 -7.70
C CYS A 304 -23.26 3.92 -8.34
N GLU A 305 -24.43 4.22 -7.80
CA GLU A 305 -25.71 3.72 -8.33
C GLU A 305 -26.11 4.41 -9.64
N GLU A 306 -25.65 5.64 -9.84
CA GLU A 306 -25.95 6.45 -11.03
C GLU A 306 -24.81 6.39 -12.05
N ALA A 307 -25.07 5.84 -13.21
CA ALA A 307 -24.08 5.67 -14.27
C ALA A 307 -23.44 6.98 -14.80
N ASN A 308 -23.98 8.14 -14.44
CA ASN A 308 -23.58 9.46 -14.98
C ASN A 308 -23.28 10.51 -13.91
N ARG A 309 -22.87 10.13 -12.70
CA ARG A 309 -22.46 11.13 -11.71
C ARG A 309 -21.24 11.91 -12.20
N PRO A 310 -21.23 13.25 -12.03
CA PRO A 310 -20.09 14.06 -12.43
C PRO A 310 -18.81 13.62 -11.73
N PRO A 311 -17.66 13.65 -12.42
CA PRO A 311 -16.35 13.49 -11.77
C PRO A 311 -16.22 14.50 -10.62
N GLY A 312 -15.72 14.05 -9.46
CA GLY A 312 -15.60 14.89 -8.27
C GLY A 312 -16.82 14.85 -7.33
N THR A 313 -17.87 14.10 -7.66
CA THR A 313 -18.95 13.80 -6.71
C THR A 313 -18.39 12.98 -5.56
N LEU A 314 -18.59 13.46 -4.33
CA LEU A 314 -18.23 12.71 -3.13
C LEU A 314 -19.29 11.63 -2.88
N LEU A 315 -18.85 10.38 -2.78
CA LEU A 315 -19.71 9.24 -2.43
C LEU A 315 -19.70 9.04 -0.92
N TYR A 316 -20.82 8.59 -0.39
CA TYR A 316 -20.90 8.06 0.97
C TYR A 316 -20.73 6.53 0.95
N PRO A 317 -20.19 5.94 2.03
CA PRO A 317 -20.05 4.49 2.10
C PRO A 317 -21.44 3.81 2.04
N THR A 318 -21.54 2.74 1.28
CA THR A 318 -22.70 1.84 1.24
C THR A 318 -22.75 0.94 2.47
N ARG A 319 -21.57 0.51 2.93
CA ARG A 319 -21.37 -0.24 4.18
C ARG A 319 -20.17 0.31 4.92
N SER A 320 -20.19 0.22 6.25
CA SER A 320 -19.11 0.65 7.12
C SER A 320 -19.03 -0.27 8.34
N PHE A 321 -17.85 -0.84 8.60
CA PHE A 321 -17.62 -1.77 9.69
C PHE A 321 -16.42 -1.33 10.52
N VAL A 322 -16.54 -1.41 11.83
CA VAL A 322 -15.45 -1.10 12.77
C VAL A 322 -14.68 -2.36 13.11
N VAL A 323 -13.45 -2.47 12.59
CA VAL A 323 -12.54 -3.60 12.84
C VAL A 323 -11.88 -3.47 14.21
N ILE A 324 -11.35 -2.27 14.51
CA ILE A 324 -10.69 -1.94 15.78
C ILE A 324 -11.29 -0.65 16.33
N ARG A 325 -11.49 -0.61 17.66
CA ARG A 325 -11.93 0.58 18.39
C ARG A 325 -11.15 0.69 19.70
N ASP A 326 -10.60 1.88 19.95
CA ASP A 326 -9.87 2.20 21.19
C ASP A 326 -8.75 1.18 21.53
N GLY A 327 -8.01 0.75 20.52
CA GLY A 327 -6.94 -0.24 20.68
C GLY A 327 -7.41 -1.67 21.01
N GLN A 328 -8.69 -1.97 20.77
CA GLN A 328 -9.28 -3.28 21.00
C GLN A 328 -9.98 -3.78 19.73
N SER A 329 -10.13 -5.11 19.60
CA SER A 329 -10.98 -5.69 18.56
C SER A 329 -12.39 -5.13 18.65
N GLY A 330 -12.93 -4.67 17.51
CA GLY A 330 -14.31 -4.19 17.44
C GLY A 330 -15.31 -5.28 17.81
N ALA A 331 -16.40 -4.91 18.46
CA ALA A 331 -17.44 -5.87 18.87
C ALA A 331 -18.31 -6.38 17.70
N GLU A 332 -18.22 -5.72 16.53
CA GLU A 332 -19.05 -6.05 15.37
C GLU A 332 -18.59 -7.39 14.75
N ASP A 333 -19.58 -8.23 14.43
CA ASP A 333 -19.37 -9.37 13.54
C ASP A 333 -19.40 -8.87 12.09
N ILE A 334 -18.26 -8.98 11.43
CA ILE A 334 -18.11 -8.45 10.07
C ILE A 334 -18.26 -9.61 9.08
N PRO A 335 -19.29 -9.58 8.22
CA PRO A 335 -19.47 -10.60 7.20
C PRO A 335 -18.27 -10.69 6.26
N PRO A 336 -17.83 -11.91 5.87
CA PRO A 336 -16.64 -12.09 5.04
C PRO A 336 -16.69 -11.41 3.67
N ASN A 337 -17.89 -11.17 3.14
CA ASN A 337 -18.12 -10.44 1.89
C ASN A 337 -18.50 -8.96 2.10
N LEU A 338 -18.31 -8.41 3.33
CA LEU A 338 -18.73 -7.06 3.69
C LEU A 338 -20.21 -6.76 3.35
N GLU A 339 -21.09 -7.75 3.48
CA GLU A 339 -22.54 -7.76 3.17
C GLU A 339 -22.93 -7.53 1.69
N GLU A 340 -22.01 -7.14 0.81
CA GLU A 340 -22.43 -6.74 -0.53
C GLU A 340 -21.49 -7.14 -1.66
N VAL A 341 -20.26 -7.59 -1.39
CA VAL A 341 -19.29 -7.89 -2.43
C VAL A 341 -19.64 -9.22 -3.09
N VAL A 342 -19.86 -9.16 -4.42
CA VAL A 342 -20.20 -10.32 -5.24
C VAL A 342 -19.23 -10.48 -6.41
N LEU A 343 -19.19 -11.68 -7.00
CA LEU A 343 -18.30 -11.97 -8.13
C LEU A 343 -18.50 -11.00 -9.31
N GLY A 344 -19.73 -10.53 -9.52
CA GLY A 344 -20.06 -9.54 -10.55
C GLY A 344 -19.35 -8.20 -10.38
N ASP A 345 -18.83 -7.89 -9.20
CA ASP A 345 -17.99 -6.69 -8.97
C ASP A 345 -16.57 -6.91 -9.50
N CYS A 346 -16.12 -8.15 -9.49
CA CYS A 346 -14.74 -8.53 -9.79
C CYS A 346 -14.52 -8.90 -11.27
N VAL A 347 -15.58 -9.34 -11.97
CA VAL A 347 -15.51 -9.78 -13.36
C VAL A 347 -16.62 -9.11 -14.18
N PRO A 348 -16.32 -8.65 -15.41
CA PRO A 348 -17.37 -8.07 -16.26
C PRO A 348 -18.50 -9.06 -16.56
N SER A 349 -19.76 -8.62 -16.43
CA SER A 349 -20.93 -9.48 -16.58
C SER A 349 -21.03 -10.17 -17.96
N HIS A 350 -20.59 -9.49 -19.03
CA HIS A 350 -20.63 -10.06 -20.39
C HIS A 350 -19.68 -11.24 -20.58
N VAL A 351 -18.64 -11.37 -19.75
CA VAL A 351 -17.66 -12.47 -19.82
C VAL A 351 -18.25 -13.77 -19.26
N LEU A 352 -19.13 -13.62 -18.28
CA LEU A 352 -19.81 -14.73 -17.61
C LEU A 352 -21.30 -14.80 -18.01
N SER A 353 -21.65 -14.26 -19.19
CA SER A 353 -23.01 -14.30 -19.68
C SER A 353 -23.50 -15.78 -19.83
N GLY A 354 -24.65 -16.09 -19.21
CA GLY A 354 -25.15 -17.44 -19.10
C GLY A 354 -24.72 -18.22 -17.86
N HIS A 355 -23.88 -17.64 -17.01
CA HIS A 355 -23.52 -18.24 -15.73
C HIS A 355 -24.24 -17.49 -14.58
N GLU A 356 -24.94 -18.21 -13.73
CA GLU A 356 -25.64 -17.63 -12.54
C GLU A 356 -24.69 -17.23 -11.41
N ILE A 357 -23.38 -17.48 -11.56
CA ILE A 357 -22.39 -17.27 -10.49
C ILE A 357 -22.06 -15.80 -10.20
N LEU A 358 -22.52 -14.85 -11.03
CA LEU A 358 -22.23 -13.41 -10.84
C LEU A 358 -22.75 -12.86 -9.49
N ALA A 359 -23.82 -13.43 -8.97
CA ALA A 359 -24.39 -13.05 -7.67
C ALA A 359 -23.74 -13.79 -6.48
N THR A 360 -22.77 -14.65 -6.73
CA THR A 360 -22.10 -15.39 -5.66
C THR A 360 -21.33 -14.42 -4.75
N PRO A 361 -21.56 -14.44 -3.43
CA PRO A 361 -20.79 -13.66 -2.48
C PRO A 361 -19.30 -14.01 -2.55
N VAL A 362 -18.44 -12.98 -2.45
CA VAL A 362 -16.98 -13.15 -2.43
C VAL A 362 -16.48 -12.96 -1.01
N ASP A 363 -16.24 -14.07 -0.34
CA ASP A 363 -15.75 -14.10 1.04
C ASP A 363 -14.23 -13.88 1.04
N PHE A 364 -13.80 -12.65 1.27
CA PHE A 364 -12.39 -12.27 1.24
C PHE A 364 -11.91 -11.62 2.54
N PHE A 365 -12.83 -11.12 3.37
CA PHE A 365 -12.51 -10.42 4.59
C PHE A 365 -12.69 -11.35 5.80
N GLN A 366 -11.59 -11.77 6.41
CA GLN A 366 -11.61 -12.52 7.66
C GLN A 366 -11.07 -11.64 8.77
N LYS A 367 -11.96 -11.12 9.63
CA LYS A 367 -11.64 -10.14 10.68
C LYS A 367 -10.44 -10.56 11.53
N SER A 368 -10.45 -11.78 12.09
CA SER A 368 -9.35 -12.27 12.95
C SER A 368 -8.01 -12.35 12.21
N TRP A 369 -8.03 -12.68 10.92
CA TRP A 369 -6.83 -12.69 10.09
C TRP A 369 -6.32 -11.28 9.81
N ILE A 370 -7.19 -10.35 9.48
CA ILE A 370 -6.85 -8.93 9.28
C ILE A 370 -6.28 -8.32 10.56
N GLU A 371 -6.88 -8.58 11.72
CA GLU A 371 -6.37 -8.14 13.02
C GLU A 371 -4.97 -8.67 13.32
N ALA A 372 -4.71 -9.95 13.02
CA ALA A 372 -3.38 -10.54 13.17
C ALA A 372 -2.35 -9.91 12.23
N LYS A 373 -2.74 -9.61 10.98
CA LYS A 373 -1.89 -8.90 10.02
C LYS A 373 -1.60 -7.48 10.46
N ILE A 374 -2.60 -6.74 10.91
CA ILE A 374 -2.44 -5.40 11.48
C ILE A 374 -1.42 -5.44 12.62
N SER A 375 -1.57 -6.38 13.56
CA SER A 375 -0.66 -6.52 14.69
C SER A 375 0.79 -6.77 14.25
N SER A 376 1.01 -7.66 13.27
CA SER A 376 2.36 -7.90 12.72
C SER A 376 2.95 -6.64 12.08
N ALA A 377 2.18 -5.97 11.24
CA ALA A 377 2.61 -4.80 10.50
C ALA A 377 2.85 -3.56 11.39
N ILE A 378 2.19 -3.48 12.55
CA ILE A 378 2.49 -2.49 13.61
C ILE A 378 3.93 -2.65 14.12
N LEU A 379 4.36 -3.89 14.38
CA LEU A 379 5.74 -4.15 14.80
C LEU A 379 6.74 -3.71 13.73
N GLU A 380 6.50 -4.10 12.48
CA GLU A 380 7.36 -3.76 11.35
C GLU A 380 7.44 -2.23 11.15
N THR A 381 6.30 -1.53 11.25
CA THR A 381 6.26 -0.06 11.19
C THR A 381 7.04 0.60 12.34
N ALA A 382 6.95 0.06 13.55
CA ALA A 382 7.70 0.58 14.69
C ALA A 382 9.21 0.34 14.54
N VAL A 383 9.61 -0.83 14.04
CA VAL A 383 11.01 -1.19 13.76
C VAL A 383 11.58 -0.30 12.66
N GLU A 384 10.88 -0.12 11.54
CA GLU A 384 11.30 0.80 10.47
C GLU A 384 11.51 2.23 10.98
N ARG A 385 10.64 2.72 11.88
CA ARG A 385 10.80 4.04 12.50
C ARG A 385 12.06 4.11 13.37
N ILE A 386 12.44 3.02 14.05
CA ILE A 386 13.69 2.91 14.80
C ILE A 386 14.88 2.93 13.84
N GLU A 387 14.86 2.09 12.81
CA GLU A 387 15.90 1.99 11.79
C GLU A 387 16.19 3.35 11.15
N ASN A 388 15.16 4.09 10.77
CA ASN A 388 15.27 5.43 10.22
C ASN A 388 15.88 6.48 11.19
N LYS A 389 16.07 6.13 12.46
CA LYS A 389 16.73 6.97 13.48
C LYS A 389 18.10 6.45 13.88
N CYS A 390 18.52 5.29 13.42
CA CYS A 390 19.83 4.72 13.65
C CYS A 390 20.78 5.16 12.54
N LEU A 391 21.80 5.95 12.88
CA LEU A 391 22.84 6.37 11.94
C LEU A 391 24.20 5.80 12.39
N ILE A 392 25.05 5.50 11.43
CA ILE A 392 26.42 5.13 11.68
C ILE A 392 27.23 6.43 11.74
N SER A 393 28.02 6.60 12.82
CA SER A 393 28.95 7.71 12.88
C SER A 393 30.01 7.52 11.81
N GLU A 394 30.08 8.43 10.82
CA GLU A 394 31.24 8.47 9.94
C GLU A 394 32.47 8.65 10.84
N SER A 395 33.29 7.63 10.94
CA SER A 395 34.61 7.78 11.56
C SER A 395 35.36 8.80 10.71
N THR A 396 35.39 10.05 11.16
CA THR A 396 36.34 11.03 10.66
C THR A 396 37.72 10.42 10.94
N GLY A 397 38.22 9.66 9.95
CA GLY A 397 39.60 9.19 9.94
C GLY A 397 40.50 10.43 10.01
N CYS A 398 41.05 10.69 11.21
CA CYS A 398 42.19 11.58 11.38
C CYS A 398 43.45 10.92 10.87
#